data_ac19a78d287fde6295773d4fcfa686ef
#
_entry.id   ac19a78d287fde6295773d4fcfa686ef
#
_cell.length_a   1.000
_cell.length_b   1.000
_cell.length_c   1.000
_cell.angle_alpha   90.00
_cell.angle_beta   90.00
_cell.angle_gamma   90.00
#
_symmetry.space_group_name_H-M   'P 1'
#
loop_
_entity.id
_entity.type
_entity.pdbx_description
1 polymer ?
#
loop_
_entity_poly.entity_id
_entity_poly.type
_entity_poly.pdbx_seq_one_letter_code
_entity_poly.pdbx_strand_id
1 'polypeptide(L)'
;RIISTGDYMIMDYNSYHEYRASTDDFAVINCLFLSKAIDSTMPESHDFPDLLKSCQFRFNKIVMSSTPTNRFFHDDTGKIKLLLTEMCEECGNKETGYLDYMRSLLIQSIIITLRGISDFKINNYSPNIAKAVRMIETGYGQPLMLSDIARELYLSVPYLSIKFREETGVCFGEYLKRVRIQNACTLLNSTDMKIKDIAEKVGYNDYKRFGAIFREIVGTSPGKFRTGKTEAP
;
A
#
# COMPACT_ATOMS: atom_id res chain seq x y z
N ARG A 1 23.17 0.65 12.20
CA ARG A 1 22.26 1.71 12.66
C ARG A 1 21.98 1.51 14.15
N ILE A 2 21.93 2.58 14.92
CA ILE A 2 21.45 2.55 16.30
C ILE A 2 19.91 2.52 16.24
N ILE A 3 19.31 1.63 17.02
CA ILE A 3 17.87 1.48 17.20
C ILE A 3 17.51 1.73 18.66
N SER A 4 16.33 2.29 18.88
CA SER A 4 15.80 2.68 20.19
C SER A 4 14.48 1.98 20.46
N THR A 5 14.00 2.04 21.69
CA THR A 5 12.66 1.54 22.03
C THR A 5 11.60 2.22 21.15
N GLY A 6 10.72 1.41 20.55
CA GLY A 6 9.70 1.88 19.60
C GLY A 6 10.13 1.82 18.13
N ASP A 7 11.43 1.62 17.85
CA ASP A 7 11.84 1.35 16.48
C ASP A 7 11.43 -0.07 16.05
N TYR A 8 10.94 -0.18 14.84
CA TYR A 8 10.66 -1.47 14.23
C TYR A 8 11.06 -1.46 12.74
N MET A 9 11.24 -2.65 12.19
CA MET A 9 11.59 -2.82 10.80
C MET A 9 10.78 -3.95 10.17
N ILE A 10 10.59 -3.86 8.85
CA ILE A 10 10.08 -4.96 8.05
C ILE A 10 11.20 -5.43 7.14
N MET A 11 11.47 -6.73 7.18
CA MET A 11 12.59 -7.35 6.47
C MET A 11 12.08 -8.32 5.43
N ASP A 12 12.84 -8.47 4.37
CA ASP A 12 12.59 -9.46 3.35
C ASP A 12 12.90 -10.87 3.86
N TYR A 13 12.22 -11.84 3.30
CA TYR A 13 12.56 -13.23 3.48
C TYR A 13 14.03 -13.46 3.08
N ASN A 14 14.77 -14.22 3.88
CA ASN A 14 16.23 -14.47 3.73
C ASN A 14 17.16 -13.25 3.89
N SER A 15 16.70 -12.12 4.40
CA SER A 15 17.59 -11.02 4.77
C SER A 15 18.44 -11.41 5.99
N TYR A 16 19.77 -11.26 5.85
CA TYR A 16 20.65 -11.41 6.99
C TYR A 16 20.64 -10.15 7.87
N HIS A 17 20.53 -10.33 9.18
CA HIS A 17 20.60 -9.24 10.15
C HIS A 17 21.25 -9.72 11.44
N GLU A 18 21.91 -8.81 12.14
CA GLU A 18 22.55 -9.05 13.42
C GLU A 18 22.17 -7.92 14.38
N TYR A 19 21.81 -8.26 15.59
CA TYR A 19 21.60 -7.31 16.67
C TYR A 19 22.79 -7.34 17.64
N ARG A 20 23.26 -6.16 18.04
CA ARG A 20 24.24 -6.02 19.10
C ARG A 20 23.62 -5.15 20.18
N ALA A 21 23.35 -5.75 21.32
CA ALA A 21 22.85 -5.04 22.48
C ALA A 21 23.96 -4.15 23.06
N SER A 22 23.60 -2.92 23.41
CA SER A 22 24.47 -2.01 24.20
C SER A 22 24.08 -1.98 25.67
N THR A 23 22.99 -2.62 26.06
CA THR A 23 22.44 -2.69 27.42
C THR A 23 21.90 -4.10 27.69
N ASP A 24 21.83 -4.49 28.95
CA ASP A 24 21.37 -5.85 29.35
C ASP A 24 19.84 -6.03 29.24
N ASP A 25 19.10 -4.95 29.09
CA ASP A 25 17.63 -4.92 28.96
C ASP A 25 17.13 -4.88 27.52
N PHE A 26 18.01 -5.17 26.54
CA PHE A 26 17.64 -5.21 25.14
C PHE A 26 16.74 -6.41 24.82
N ALA A 27 15.54 -6.13 24.34
CA ALA A 27 14.58 -7.13 23.90
C ALA A 27 14.04 -6.81 22.49
N VAL A 28 13.88 -7.83 21.66
CA VAL A 28 13.32 -7.73 20.30
C VAL A 28 12.19 -8.73 20.13
N ILE A 29 11.08 -8.28 19.59
CA ILE A 29 10.00 -9.15 19.14
C ILE A 29 10.15 -9.38 17.64
N ASN A 30 10.35 -10.64 17.24
CA ASN A 30 10.38 -11.05 15.86
C ASN A 30 9.06 -11.69 15.46
N CYS A 31 8.35 -11.10 14.49
CA CYS A 31 7.15 -11.67 13.91
C CYS A 31 7.46 -12.16 12.49
N LEU A 32 7.46 -13.49 12.30
CA LEU A 32 7.67 -14.13 11.01
C LEU A 32 6.30 -14.53 10.43
N PHE A 33 6.00 -14.08 9.21
CA PHE A 33 4.74 -14.41 8.57
C PHE A 33 4.89 -14.57 7.05
N LEU A 34 3.99 -15.35 6.46
CA LEU A 34 3.83 -15.44 5.01
C LEU A 34 2.76 -14.46 4.55
N SER A 35 2.84 -13.95 3.33
CA SER A 35 1.81 -13.07 2.74
C SER A 35 0.40 -13.70 2.80
N LYS A 36 0.30 -15.01 2.66
CA LYS A 36 -0.95 -15.79 2.82
C LYS A 36 -1.55 -15.73 4.22
N ALA A 37 -0.76 -15.41 5.25
CA ALA A 37 -1.29 -15.18 6.60
C ALA A 37 -2.13 -13.89 6.69
N ILE A 38 -1.83 -12.90 5.85
CA ILE A 38 -2.63 -11.68 5.74
C ILE A 38 -3.91 -12.00 4.97
N ASP A 39 -3.77 -12.70 3.86
CA ASP A 39 -4.89 -13.14 3.03
C ASP A 39 -4.50 -14.33 2.15
N SER A 40 -5.31 -15.39 2.19
CA SER A 40 -5.06 -16.64 1.47
C SER A 40 -4.99 -16.50 -0.06
N THR A 41 -5.53 -15.40 -0.59
CA THR A 41 -5.52 -15.10 -2.04
C THR A 41 -4.35 -14.22 -2.47
N MET A 42 -3.51 -13.76 -1.53
CA MET A 42 -2.31 -12.99 -1.88
C MET A 42 -1.26 -13.91 -2.54
N PRO A 43 -0.58 -13.41 -3.58
CA PRO A 43 0.59 -14.11 -4.11
C PRO A 43 1.67 -14.23 -3.03
N GLU A 44 2.52 -15.23 -3.13
CA GLU A 44 3.68 -15.32 -2.26
C GLU A 44 4.60 -14.14 -2.55
N SER A 45 4.84 -13.33 -1.54
CA SER A 45 5.73 -12.18 -1.61
C SER A 45 6.98 -12.50 -0.82
N HIS A 46 8.13 -12.37 -1.46
CA HIS A 46 9.44 -12.67 -0.85
C HIS A 46 10.15 -11.41 -0.37
N ASP A 47 9.66 -10.25 -0.76
CA ASP A 47 10.20 -8.96 -0.37
C ASP A 47 9.13 -7.98 0.08
N PHE A 48 9.56 -6.98 0.85
CA PHE A 48 8.70 -5.92 1.36
C PHE A 48 8.02 -5.07 0.27
N PRO A 49 8.70 -4.72 -0.85
CA PRO A 49 8.07 -4.05 -1.97
C PRO A 49 6.85 -4.78 -2.55
N ASP A 50 6.96 -6.08 -2.76
CA ASP A 50 5.86 -6.88 -3.32
C ASP A 50 4.75 -7.10 -2.30
N LEU A 51 5.09 -7.29 -1.03
CA LEU A 51 4.12 -7.29 0.07
C LEU A 51 3.36 -5.97 0.10
N LEU A 52 4.05 -4.82 0.03
CA LEU A 52 3.42 -3.51 0.00
C LEU A 52 2.48 -3.33 -1.19
N LYS A 53 2.89 -3.72 -2.40
CA LYS A 53 2.03 -3.66 -3.59
C LYS A 53 0.74 -4.46 -3.35
N SER A 54 0.86 -5.69 -2.87
CA SER A 54 -0.28 -6.57 -2.59
C SER A 54 -1.19 -6.00 -1.51
N CYS A 55 -0.63 -5.47 -0.42
CA CYS A 55 -1.39 -4.81 0.65
C CYS A 55 -2.06 -3.51 0.20
N GLN A 56 -1.43 -2.72 -0.69
CA GLN A 56 -2.00 -1.47 -1.20
C GLN A 56 -3.34 -1.68 -1.90
N PHE A 57 -3.41 -2.69 -2.77
CA PHE A 57 -4.66 -3.01 -3.47
C PHE A 57 -5.75 -3.50 -2.51
N ARG A 58 -5.35 -4.19 -1.46
CA ARG A 58 -6.31 -4.77 -0.52
C ARG A 58 -6.84 -3.76 0.50
N PHE A 59 -6.00 -2.85 0.94
CA PHE A 59 -6.36 -1.85 1.97
C PHE A 59 -6.67 -0.46 1.38
N ASN A 60 -6.92 -0.37 0.08
CA ASN A 60 -7.31 0.86 -0.62
C ASN A 60 -6.38 2.05 -0.40
N LYS A 61 -5.08 1.81 -0.26
CA LYS A 61 -4.13 2.88 -0.05
C LYS A 61 -3.03 2.86 -1.10
N ILE A 62 -2.88 3.99 -1.83
CA ILE A 62 -1.78 4.17 -2.77
C ILE A 62 -0.55 4.59 -1.98
N VAL A 63 0.37 3.67 -1.77
CA VAL A 63 1.74 4.01 -1.43
C VAL A 63 2.51 4.08 -2.74
N MET A 64 2.87 5.30 -3.15
CA MET A 64 3.49 5.53 -4.45
C MET A 64 4.91 5.00 -4.52
N SER A 65 5.20 4.47 -5.58
CA SER A 65 6.24 3.92 -6.41
C SER A 65 7.73 4.11 -6.11
N SER A 66 8.15 4.84 -5.14
CA SER A 66 9.45 4.57 -4.54
C SER A 66 9.18 3.66 -3.37
N THR A 67 9.45 2.37 -3.53
CA THR A 67 9.57 1.47 -2.39
C THR A 67 10.42 2.18 -1.35
N PRO A 68 9.94 2.30 -0.10
CA PRO A 68 10.78 2.89 0.93
C PRO A 68 12.05 2.06 0.99
N THR A 69 13.17 2.61 0.55
CA THR A 69 14.49 2.02 0.78
C THR A 69 14.77 1.93 2.27
N ASN A 70 14.04 2.71 3.06
CA ASN A 70 14.11 2.73 4.50
C ASN A 70 13.00 1.82 5.07
N ARG A 71 13.37 0.64 5.52
CA ARG A 71 12.52 -0.36 6.15
C ARG A 71 12.41 -0.20 7.66
N PHE A 72 12.95 0.90 8.18
CA PHE A 72 12.93 1.25 9.59
C PHE A 72 11.85 2.29 9.84
N PHE A 73 11.07 2.06 10.86
CA PHE A 73 9.95 2.89 11.27
C PHE A 73 10.06 3.15 12.77
N HIS A 74 9.41 4.20 13.24
CA HIS A 74 9.25 4.48 14.65
C HIS A 74 7.76 4.45 15.03
N ASP A 75 7.47 3.85 16.18
CA ASP A 75 6.11 3.75 16.72
C ASP A 75 5.87 4.85 17.75
N ASP A 76 5.60 6.06 17.26
CA ASP A 76 5.34 7.24 18.12
C ASP A 76 4.16 7.04 19.07
N THR A 77 3.26 6.12 18.77
CA THR A 77 2.03 5.89 19.52
C THR A 77 2.07 4.69 20.46
N GLY A 78 3.09 3.86 20.36
CA GLY A 78 3.20 2.60 21.08
C GLY A 78 2.23 1.50 20.61
N LYS A 79 1.45 1.74 19.55
CA LYS A 79 0.44 0.80 19.07
C LYS A 79 1.03 -0.44 18.43
N ILE A 80 2.12 -0.31 17.68
CA ILE A 80 2.79 -1.46 17.05
C ILE A 80 3.39 -2.35 18.15
N LYS A 81 4.05 -1.76 19.15
CA LYS A 81 4.56 -2.48 20.30
C LYS A 81 3.45 -3.27 21.00
N LEU A 82 2.31 -2.62 21.26
CA LEU A 82 1.16 -3.25 21.92
C LEU A 82 0.66 -4.47 21.11
N LEU A 83 0.42 -4.30 19.81
CA LEU A 83 -0.06 -5.37 18.93
C LEU A 83 0.92 -6.55 18.84
N LEU A 84 2.22 -6.28 18.77
CA LEU A 84 3.25 -7.32 18.73
C LEU A 84 3.36 -8.06 20.06
N THR A 85 3.24 -7.36 21.20
CA THR A 85 3.23 -7.98 22.52
C THR A 85 2.01 -8.91 22.67
N GLU A 86 0.83 -8.44 22.28
CA GLU A 86 -0.40 -9.22 22.30
C GLU A 86 -0.30 -10.46 21.39
N MET A 87 0.33 -10.35 20.22
CA MET A 87 0.63 -11.51 19.37
C MET A 87 1.54 -12.53 20.07
N CYS A 88 2.53 -12.08 20.84
CA CYS A 88 3.40 -12.97 21.58
C CYS A 88 2.64 -13.72 22.68
N GLU A 89 1.78 -13.03 23.42
CA GLU A 89 0.95 -13.62 24.48
C GLU A 89 -0.02 -14.65 23.90
N GLU A 90 -0.71 -14.32 22.82
CA GLU A 90 -1.64 -15.21 22.14
C GLU A 90 -0.94 -16.45 21.56
N CYS A 91 0.27 -16.28 21.02
CA CYS A 91 1.08 -17.39 20.52
C CYS A 91 1.48 -18.37 21.65
N GLY A 92 1.62 -17.87 22.88
CA GLY A 92 1.87 -18.69 24.06
C GLY A 92 0.63 -19.42 24.56
N ASN A 93 -0.50 -18.74 24.64
CA ASN A 93 -1.74 -19.23 25.22
C ASN A 93 -2.51 -20.15 24.28
N LYS A 94 -2.54 -19.86 22.99
CA LYS A 94 -3.22 -20.63 21.93
C LYS A 94 -4.69 -20.94 22.25
N GLU A 95 -5.43 -19.93 22.68
CA GLU A 95 -6.85 -20.05 22.93
C GLU A 95 -7.66 -20.33 21.66
N THR A 96 -8.94 -20.68 21.81
CA THR A 96 -9.81 -20.95 20.68
C THR A 96 -9.87 -19.73 19.75
N GLY A 97 -9.52 -19.91 18.45
CA GLY A 97 -9.49 -18.83 17.46
C GLY A 97 -8.19 -18.03 17.41
N TYR A 98 -7.14 -18.45 18.12
CA TYR A 98 -5.86 -17.71 18.21
C TYR A 98 -5.25 -17.37 16.85
N LEU A 99 -5.36 -18.24 15.83
CA LEU A 99 -4.83 -17.96 14.50
C LEU A 99 -5.52 -16.78 13.81
N ASP A 100 -6.84 -16.68 13.93
CA ASP A 100 -7.60 -15.57 13.34
C ASP A 100 -7.38 -14.28 14.13
N TYR A 101 -7.22 -14.41 15.44
CA TYR A 101 -6.87 -13.29 16.30
C TYR A 101 -5.47 -12.73 15.97
N MET A 102 -4.45 -13.58 15.91
CA MET A 102 -3.09 -13.21 15.48
C MET A 102 -3.08 -12.58 14.07
N ARG A 103 -3.88 -13.14 13.14
CA ARG A 103 -4.05 -12.55 11.81
C ARG A 103 -4.60 -11.14 11.89
N SER A 104 -5.59 -10.89 12.74
CA SER A 104 -6.19 -9.56 12.90
C SER A 104 -5.17 -8.54 13.43
N LEU A 105 -4.36 -8.92 14.41
CA LEU A 105 -3.29 -8.09 14.98
C LEU A 105 -2.18 -7.78 13.95
N LEU A 106 -1.81 -8.78 13.15
CA LEU A 106 -0.86 -8.61 12.05
C LEU A 106 -1.38 -7.63 11.01
N ILE A 107 -2.64 -7.78 10.58
CA ILE A 107 -3.29 -6.87 9.62
C ILE A 107 -3.32 -5.45 10.17
N GLN A 108 -3.67 -5.27 11.44
CA GLN A 108 -3.68 -3.95 12.08
C GLN A 108 -2.28 -3.32 12.07
N SER A 109 -1.23 -4.09 12.42
CA SER A 109 0.17 -3.64 12.40
C SER A 109 0.59 -3.16 11.01
N ILE A 110 0.24 -3.91 9.97
CA ILE A 110 0.51 -3.53 8.57
C ILE A 110 -0.24 -2.26 8.19
N ILE A 111 -1.53 -2.15 8.53
CA ILE A 111 -2.33 -0.96 8.23
C ILE A 111 -1.76 0.28 8.90
N ILE A 112 -1.35 0.19 10.16
CA ILE A 112 -0.73 1.31 10.90
C ILE A 112 0.57 1.72 10.20
N THR A 113 1.43 0.77 9.85
CA THR A 113 2.66 1.03 9.10
C THR A 113 2.40 1.71 7.76
N LEU A 114 1.43 1.21 6.99
CA LEU A 114 1.03 1.81 5.71
C LEU A 114 0.49 3.24 5.86
N ARG A 115 -0.26 3.50 6.92
CA ARG A 115 -0.74 4.85 7.24
C ARG A 115 0.42 5.79 7.55
N GLY A 116 1.36 5.37 8.39
CA GLY A 116 2.56 6.14 8.71
C GLY A 116 3.40 6.47 7.45
N ILE A 117 3.62 5.50 6.57
CA ILE A 117 4.32 5.72 5.30
C ILE A 117 3.60 6.75 4.41
N SER A 118 2.27 6.71 4.37
CA SER A 118 1.48 7.61 3.52
C SER A 118 1.42 9.02 4.08
N ASP A 119 1.22 9.15 5.37
CA ASP A 119 1.15 10.44 6.05
C ASP A 119 2.51 11.16 5.95
N PHE A 120 3.61 10.41 6.08
CA PHE A 120 4.96 10.91 5.87
C PHE A 120 5.16 11.45 4.43
N LYS A 121 4.65 10.74 3.41
CA LYS A 121 4.79 11.18 2.01
C LYS A 121 3.92 12.39 1.68
N ILE A 122 2.66 12.40 2.10
CA ILE A 122 1.75 13.54 1.84
C ILE A 122 2.27 14.80 2.52
N ASN A 123 2.82 14.70 3.71
CA ASN A 123 3.39 15.83 4.45
C ASN A 123 4.74 16.31 3.88
N ASN A 124 5.41 15.51 3.06
CA ASN A 124 6.68 15.86 2.44
C ASN A 124 6.59 16.31 0.98
N TYR A 125 5.39 16.33 0.39
CA TYR A 125 5.22 16.94 -0.92
C TYR A 125 5.26 18.47 -0.81
N SER A 126 5.88 19.13 -1.79
CA SER A 126 5.72 20.57 -1.92
C SER A 126 4.23 20.93 -2.06
N PRO A 127 3.81 22.13 -1.64
CA PRO A 127 2.40 22.51 -1.63
C PRO A 127 1.69 22.32 -2.97
N ASN A 128 2.38 22.59 -4.07
CA ASN A 128 1.85 22.41 -5.42
C ASN A 128 1.66 20.93 -5.77
N ILE A 129 2.61 20.07 -5.44
CA ILE A 129 2.50 18.64 -5.69
C ILE A 129 1.44 18.00 -4.79
N ALA A 130 1.37 18.38 -3.52
CA ALA A 130 0.31 17.93 -2.62
C ALA A 130 -1.10 18.30 -3.15
N LYS A 131 -1.23 19.50 -3.76
CA LYS A 131 -2.47 19.95 -4.38
C LYS A 131 -2.79 19.18 -5.66
N ALA A 132 -1.77 18.94 -6.51
CA ALA A 132 -1.90 18.11 -7.71
C ALA A 132 -2.36 16.68 -7.38
N VAL A 133 -1.76 16.06 -6.36
CA VAL A 133 -2.13 14.73 -5.87
C VAL A 133 -3.59 14.71 -5.44
N ARG A 134 -4.03 15.67 -4.62
CA ARG A 134 -5.44 15.79 -4.20
C ARG A 134 -6.40 15.95 -5.38
N MET A 135 -6.04 16.76 -6.39
CA MET A 135 -6.87 16.91 -7.59
C MET A 135 -7.02 15.59 -8.35
N ILE A 136 -5.97 14.75 -8.41
CA ILE A 136 -6.06 13.42 -9.01
C ILE A 136 -6.96 12.51 -8.17
N GLU A 137 -6.75 12.47 -6.86
CA GLU A 137 -7.51 11.59 -5.94
C GLU A 137 -9.01 11.92 -5.90
N THR A 138 -9.39 13.16 -6.14
CA THR A 138 -10.79 13.57 -6.18
C THR A 138 -11.40 13.56 -7.57
N GLY A 139 -10.58 13.75 -8.62
CA GLY A 139 -11.03 13.92 -10.01
C GLY A 139 -10.77 12.72 -10.93
N TYR A 140 -10.23 11.60 -10.43
CA TYR A 140 -9.76 10.48 -11.26
C TYR A 140 -10.82 9.88 -12.20
N GLY A 141 -12.10 9.89 -11.83
CA GLY A 141 -13.20 9.34 -12.61
C GLY A 141 -13.54 10.14 -13.87
N GLN A 142 -13.06 11.37 -13.99
CA GLN A 142 -13.29 12.26 -15.11
C GLN A 142 -12.07 12.32 -16.03
N PRO A 143 -12.23 12.83 -17.28
CA PRO A 143 -11.08 13.17 -18.10
C PRO A 143 -10.20 14.19 -17.35
N LEU A 144 -8.99 13.81 -17.04
CA LEU A 144 -8.04 14.63 -16.29
C LEU A 144 -6.69 14.61 -17.01
N MET A 145 -6.20 15.80 -17.35
CA MET A 145 -4.91 15.99 -18.00
C MET A 145 -3.95 16.77 -17.09
N LEU A 146 -2.65 16.51 -17.23
CA LEU A 146 -1.63 17.25 -16.51
C LEU A 146 -1.69 18.76 -16.82
N SER A 147 -2.08 19.13 -18.04
CA SER A 147 -2.29 20.53 -18.45
C SER A 147 -3.40 21.23 -17.66
N ASP A 148 -4.45 20.51 -17.28
CA ASP A 148 -5.55 21.08 -16.50
C ASP A 148 -5.08 21.40 -15.07
N ILE A 149 -4.34 20.46 -14.48
CA ILE A 149 -3.74 20.67 -13.15
C ILE A 149 -2.71 21.80 -13.19
N ALA A 150 -1.85 21.84 -14.22
CA ALA A 150 -0.84 22.89 -14.37
C ALA A 150 -1.50 24.28 -14.46
N ARG A 151 -2.58 24.40 -15.24
CA ARG A 151 -3.37 25.63 -15.35
C ARG A 151 -3.96 26.06 -14.01
N GLU A 152 -4.57 25.12 -13.27
CA GLU A 152 -5.16 25.37 -11.95
C GLU A 152 -4.12 25.80 -10.91
N LEU A 153 -2.89 25.30 -11.04
CA LEU A 153 -1.79 25.62 -10.13
C LEU A 153 -0.94 26.82 -10.58
N TYR A 154 -1.29 27.44 -11.71
CA TYR A 154 -0.50 28.51 -12.34
C TYR A 154 0.95 28.11 -12.64
N LEU A 155 1.15 26.86 -13.08
CA LEU A 155 2.45 26.29 -13.40
C LEU A 155 2.55 25.94 -14.89
N SER A 156 3.78 25.88 -15.42
CA SER A 156 4.00 25.30 -16.73
C SER A 156 3.90 23.77 -16.68
N VAL A 157 3.37 23.15 -17.75
CA VAL A 157 3.24 21.69 -17.84
C VAL A 157 4.60 20.99 -17.72
N PRO A 158 5.69 21.45 -18.38
CA PRO A 158 7.02 20.85 -18.20
C PRO A 158 7.51 20.89 -16.75
N TYR A 159 7.37 22.01 -16.08
CA TYR A 159 7.78 22.14 -14.68
C TYR A 159 7.00 21.19 -13.77
N LEU A 160 5.67 21.18 -13.90
CA LEU A 160 4.82 20.27 -13.11
C LEU A 160 5.15 18.81 -13.39
N SER A 161 5.39 18.42 -14.66
CA SER A 161 5.73 17.05 -15.03
C SER A 161 7.01 16.54 -14.37
N ILE A 162 8.07 17.37 -14.40
CA ILE A 162 9.37 17.05 -13.78
C ILE A 162 9.20 16.96 -12.26
N LYS A 163 8.62 17.99 -11.66
CA LYS A 163 8.48 18.10 -10.20
C LYS A 163 7.57 17.02 -9.62
N PHE A 164 6.48 16.71 -10.32
CA PHE A 164 5.57 15.62 -9.94
C PHE A 164 6.31 14.28 -9.94
N ARG A 165 7.10 13.99 -10.97
CA ARG A 165 7.89 12.76 -11.05
C ARG A 165 8.99 12.70 -9.99
N GLU A 166 9.69 13.80 -9.71
CA GLU A 166 10.72 13.88 -8.67
C GLU A 166 10.14 13.55 -7.28
N GLU A 167 9.01 14.14 -6.94
CA GLU A 167 8.43 14.00 -5.61
C GLU A 167 7.58 12.73 -5.43
N THR A 168 6.80 12.36 -6.46
CA THR A 168 5.95 11.15 -6.40
C THR A 168 6.66 9.89 -6.86
N GLY A 169 7.78 10.00 -7.58
CA GLY A 169 8.57 8.89 -8.14
C GLY A 169 8.00 8.31 -9.43
N VAL A 170 6.81 8.75 -9.91
CA VAL A 170 6.19 8.29 -11.17
C VAL A 170 5.64 9.46 -11.96
N CYS A 171 5.46 9.26 -13.28
CA CYS A 171 4.79 10.27 -14.10
C CYS A 171 3.28 10.33 -13.77
N PHE A 172 2.68 11.49 -14.06
CA PHE A 172 1.25 11.75 -13.84
C PHE A 172 0.33 10.66 -14.40
N GLY A 173 0.58 10.21 -15.65
CA GLY A 173 -0.26 9.20 -16.28
C GLY A 173 -0.23 7.85 -15.55
N GLU A 174 0.93 7.47 -15.04
CA GLU A 174 1.09 6.26 -14.23
C GLU A 174 0.40 6.41 -12.86
N TYR A 175 0.52 7.58 -12.24
CA TYR A 175 -0.18 7.91 -11.01
C TYR A 175 -1.68 7.79 -11.18
N LEU A 176 -2.24 8.45 -12.19
CA LEU A 176 -3.68 8.42 -12.47
C LEU A 176 -4.19 7.01 -12.77
N LYS A 177 -3.43 6.20 -13.54
CA LYS A 177 -3.77 4.79 -13.77
C LYS A 177 -3.92 4.01 -12.46
N ARG A 178 -2.96 4.16 -11.55
CA ARG A 178 -2.98 3.46 -10.25
C ARG A 178 -4.15 3.90 -9.38
N VAL A 179 -4.42 5.21 -9.30
CA VAL A 179 -5.59 5.74 -8.57
C VAL A 179 -6.88 5.12 -9.10
N ARG A 180 -7.06 5.08 -10.43
CA ARG A 180 -8.23 4.50 -11.07
C ARG A 180 -8.40 3.02 -10.77
N ILE A 181 -7.33 2.23 -10.91
CA ILE A 181 -7.38 0.78 -10.66
C ILE A 181 -7.65 0.49 -9.18
N GLN A 182 -7.07 1.25 -8.27
CA GLN A 182 -7.34 1.09 -6.85
C GLN A 182 -8.81 1.34 -6.51
N ASN A 183 -9.39 2.42 -7.04
CA ASN A 183 -10.80 2.68 -6.84
C ASN A 183 -11.69 1.61 -7.50
N ALA A 184 -11.25 1.04 -8.64
CA ALA A 184 -11.92 -0.11 -9.23
C ALA A 184 -11.89 -1.34 -8.31
N CYS A 185 -10.77 -1.64 -7.67
CA CYS A 185 -10.67 -2.72 -6.68
C CYS A 185 -11.63 -2.51 -5.50
N THR A 186 -11.74 -1.27 -5.00
CA THR A 186 -12.72 -0.92 -3.95
C THR A 186 -14.13 -1.23 -4.40
N LEU A 187 -14.52 -0.75 -5.58
CA LEU A 187 -15.86 -0.94 -6.09
C LEU A 187 -16.16 -2.43 -6.39
N LEU A 188 -15.17 -3.19 -6.86
CA LEU A 188 -15.30 -4.62 -7.09
C LEU A 188 -15.56 -5.40 -5.80
N ASN A 189 -14.95 -4.99 -4.69
CA ASN A 189 -15.09 -5.65 -3.38
C ASN A 189 -16.34 -5.19 -2.61
N SER A 190 -16.78 -3.95 -2.81
CA SER A 190 -17.83 -3.34 -1.98
C SER A 190 -19.20 -3.22 -2.67
N THR A 191 -19.29 -3.58 -3.96
CA THR A 191 -20.54 -3.42 -4.73
C THR A 191 -20.77 -4.57 -5.73
N ASP A 192 -22.03 -4.77 -6.11
CA ASP A 192 -22.43 -5.69 -7.17
C ASP A 192 -22.52 -5.02 -8.55
N MET A 193 -21.96 -3.81 -8.71
CA MET A 193 -21.93 -3.09 -9.98
C MET A 193 -21.32 -3.96 -11.08
N LYS A 194 -21.87 -3.88 -12.31
CA LYS A 194 -21.24 -4.53 -13.46
C LYS A 194 -19.83 -4.02 -13.68
N ILE A 195 -18.91 -4.90 -14.03
CA ILE A 195 -17.49 -4.54 -14.21
C ILE A 195 -17.33 -3.44 -15.28
N LYS A 196 -18.19 -3.43 -16.29
CA LYS A 196 -18.22 -2.37 -17.32
C LYS A 196 -18.54 -1.01 -16.70
N ASP A 197 -19.55 -0.95 -15.84
CA ASP A 197 -19.98 0.29 -15.17
C ASP A 197 -18.90 0.79 -14.19
N ILE A 198 -18.19 -0.14 -13.54
CA ILE A 198 -17.01 0.20 -12.71
C ILE A 198 -15.92 0.81 -13.60
N ALA A 199 -15.60 0.22 -14.75
CA ALA A 199 -14.60 0.76 -15.67
C ALA A 199 -14.93 2.20 -16.06
N GLU A 200 -16.17 2.47 -16.46
CA GLU A 200 -16.65 3.82 -16.79
C GLU A 200 -16.56 4.77 -15.58
N LYS A 201 -17.01 4.33 -14.41
CA LYS A 201 -17.00 5.12 -13.18
C LYS A 201 -15.60 5.55 -12.75
N VAL A 202 -14.60 4.70 -12.98
CA VAL A 202 -13.20 5.02 -12.67
C VAL A 202 -12.47 5.70 -13.84
N GLY A 203 -13.16 6.11 -14.90
CA GLY A 203 -12.65 6.93 -15.98
C GLY A 203 -12.05 6.16 -17.16
N TYR A 204 -12.48 4.90 -17.41
CA TYR A 204 -12.13 4.14 -18.60
C TYR A 204 -13.34 3.97 -19.53
N ASN A 205 -13.31 4.60 -20.69
CA ASN A 205 -14.34 4.44 -21.72
C ASN A 205 -14.18 3.13 -22.51
N ASP A 206 -12.99 2.52 -22.50
CA ASP A 206 -12.68 1.26 -23.16
C ASP A 206 -12.52 0.15 -22.13
N TYR A 207 -13.49 -0.76 -22.08
CA TYR A 207 -13.50 -1.90 -21.18
C TYR A 207 -12.35 -2.89 -21.44
N LYS A 208 -11.91 -3.10 -22.68
CA LYS A 208 -10.79 -4.00 -23.00
C LYS A 208 -9.49 -3.41 -22.47
N ARG A 209 -9.30 -2.11 -22.70
CA ARG A 209 -8.14 -1.38 -22.16
C ARG A 209 -8.13 -1.38 -20.62
N PHE A 210 -9.28 -1.17 -19.98
CA PHE A 210 -9.42 -1.30 -18.53
C PHE A 210 -8.98 -2.66 -18.04
N GLY A 211 -9.49 -3.76 -18.65
CA GLY A 211 -9.15 -5.12 -18.26
C GLY A 211 -7.65 -5.45 -18.40
N ALA A 212 -7.00 -4.94 -19.47
CA ALA A 212 -5.56 -5.10 -19.68
C ALA A 212 -4.75 -4.37 -18.60
N ILE A 213 -5.05 -3.09 -18.32
CA ILE A 213 -4.38 -2.27 -17.30
C ILE A 213 -4.63 -2.85 -15.91
N PHE A 214 -5.85 -3.29 -15.63
CA PHE A 214 -6.18 -3.92 -14.35
C PHE A 214 -5.32 -5.18 -14.13
N ARG A 215 -5.20 -6.06 -15.14
CA ARG A 215 -4.36 -7.26 -15.05
C ARG A 215 -2.88 -6.92 -14.91
N GLU A 216 -2.39 -5.92 -15.64
CA GLU A 216 -1.01 -5.42 -15.53
C GLU A 216 -0.67 -5.00 -14.10
N ILE A 217 -1.58 -4.28 -13.43
CA ILE A 217 -1.34 -3.69 -12.11
C ILE A 217 -1.67 -4.65 -10.97
N VAL A 218 -2.76 -5.42 -11.09
CA VAL A 218 -3.30 -6.28 -10.00
C VAL A 218 -2.86 -7.74 -10.15
N GLY A 219 -2.34 -8.15 -11.31
CA GLY A 219 -1.91 -9.52 -11.59
C GLY A 219 -3.05 -10.47 -11.99
N THR A 220 -4.32 -10.05 -11.90
CA THR A 220 -5.48 -10.88 -12.25
C THR A 220 -6.57 -10.07 -12.96
N SER A 221 -7.56 -10.75 -13.57
CA SER A 221 -8.66 -10.04 -14.22
C SER A 221 -9.66 -9.46 -13.19
N PRO A 222 -10.40 -8.37 -13.53
CA PRO A 222 -11.40 -7.80 -12.62
C PRO A 222 -12.47 -8.80 -12.16
N GLY A 223 -12.87 -9.73 -13.04
CA GLY A 223 -13.85 -10.77 -12.70
C GLY A 223 -13.30 -11.77 -11.69
N LYS A 224 -12.07 -12.25 -11.89
CA LYS A 224 -11.41 -13.17 -10.95
C LYS A 224 -11.11 -12.47 -9.61
N PHE A 225 -10.69 -11.22 -9.66
CA PHE A 225 -10.48 -10.41 -8.46
C PHE A 225 -11.75 -10.34 -7.59
N ARG A 226 -12.92 -10.08 -8.19
CA ARG A 226 -14.23 -10.04 -7.48
C ARG A 226 -14.60 -11.38 -6.85
N THR A 227 -14.34 -12.49 -7.53
CA THR A 227 -14.68 -13.82 -7.03
C THR A 227 -13.68 -14.41 -6.05
N GLY A 228 -12.58 -13.71 -5.75
CA GLY A 228 -11.48 -14.20 -4.94
C GLY A 228 -10.66 -15.34 -5.58
N LYS A 229 -10.87 -15.61 -6.86
CA LYS A 229 -10.12 -16.63 -7.62
C LYS A 229 -8.92 -15.97 -8.30
N THR A 230 -7.77 -16.03 -7.65
CA THR A 230 -6.48 -15.67 -8.28
C THR A 230 -6.09 -16.77 -9.27
N GLU A 231 -5.56 -16.42 -10.45
CA GLU A 231 -4.90 -17.41 -11.29
C GLU A 231 -3.65 -17.87 -10.55
N ALA A 232 -3.55 -19.19 -10.30
CA ALA A 232 -2.26 -19.78 -10.03
C ALA A 232 -1.40 -19.66 -11.32
N PRO A 233 -0.10 -19.38 -11.21
CA PRO A 233 0.78 -19.28 -12.37
C PRO A 233 0.88 -20.61 -13.13
#